data_40f312dfeec696d3e2ff4eba506cf933
#
_entry.id   40f312dfeec696d3e2ff4eba506cf933
#
_cell.length_a   1.000
_cell.length_b   1.000
_cell.length_c   1.000
_cell.angle_alpha   90.00
_cell.angle_beta   90.00
_cell.angle_gamma   90.00
#
_symmetry.space_group_name_H-M   'P 1'
#
loop_
_entity.id
_entity.type
_entity.pdbx_description
1 polymer ?
#
loop_
_entity_poly.entity_id
_entity_poly.type
_entity_poly.pdbx_seq_one_letter_code
_entity_poly.pdbx_strand_id
1 'polypeptide(L)'
;MPGLIIIGSNPTANILRLACQNLGLDKLTQIQTKHTPLVPAAILPANISRIIVALKSEDHIRDLSIAPNRKMIRLSKSGYLISEIPLGKFYYDRYGANLVNISEASLQILLSDQIQSDQQNTLEDIKANQNVIALTDRKLPEDTTEAAFSTFYARLPFDKESAHINTTWLGQRQTAIQFSTKEAQHIIFLIPHSENLDPGHWHPSIRDAAITAKIQKPSVSKNSIEEDINLSHSDLKLGSAWYQESWLFPETIHAGIEDAWVLSRMLENYEEETNEALSSYTKYRRPRINRFAKYREQETFKLLNSNEPQRFAQYLSLAFSTRFIPEIFMSSQDWLHGYDCLRGFR
;
A
#
# COMPACT_ATOMS: atom_id res chain seq x y z
N MET A 1 19.14 -3.84 -25.09
CA MET A 1 18.86 -3.45 -23.69
C MET A 1 19.72 -4.25 -22.73
N PRO A 2 20.30 -3.64 -21.68
CA PRO A 2 20.81 -4.39 -20.54
C PRO A 2 19.67 -5.20 -19.92
N GLY A 3 19.99 -6.29 -19.23
CA GLY A 3 18.98 -7.07 -18.51
C GLY A 3 18.43 -6.31 -17.30
N LEU A 4 17.18 -6.51 -16.94
CA LEU A 4 16.57 -5.99 -15.70
C LEU A 4 16.52 -7.12 -14.67
N ILE A 5 17.14 -6.88 -13.51
CA ILE A 5 17.08 -7.78 -12.36
C ILE A 5 16.16 -7.16 -11.32
N ILE A 6 15.08 -7.85 -10.98
CA ILE A 6 14.12 -7.46 -9.95
C ILE A 6 14.42 -8.25 -8.69
N ILE A 7 14.73 -7.56 -7.59
CA ILE A 7 14.94 -8.20 -6.29
C ILE A 7 13.72 -7.92 -5.40
N GLY A 8 12.95 -8.98 -5.11
CA GLY A 8 11.75 -8.92 -4.30
C GLY A 8 10.67 -9.89 -4.74
N SER A 9 9.69 -10.10 -3.85
CA SER A 9 8.51 -10.95 -4.07
C SER A 9 7.21 -10.25 -3.68
N ASN A 10 7.27 -8.96 -3.37
CA ASN A 10 6.11 -8.16 -3.01
C ASN A 10 5.26 -7.79 -4.26
N PRO A 11 4.05 -7.25 -4.10
CA PRO A 11 3.21 -6.82 -5.21
C PRO A 11 3.90 -5.87 -6.21
N THR A 12 4.80 -4.99 -5.73
CA THR A 12 5.59 -4.08 -6.57
C THR A 12 6.49 -4.85 -7.55
N ALA A 13 7.22 -5.88 -7.06
CA ALA A 13 8.08 -6.72 -7.89
C ALA A 13 7.28 -7.46 -8.96
N ASN A 14 6.15 -8.05 -8.56
CA ASN A 14 5.29 -8.83 -9.46
C ASN A 14 4.65 -7.94 -10.53
N ILE A 15 4.20 -6.74 -10.18
CA ILE A 15 3.69 -5.76 -11.15
C ILE A 15 4.78 -5.29 -12.12
N LEU A 16 6.00 -5.00 -11.61
CA LEU A 16 7.10 -4.61 -12.49
C LEU A 16 7.40 -5.68 -13.52
N ARG A 17 7.51 -6.93 -13.07
CA ARG A 17 7.73 -8.07 -13.97
C ARG A 17 6.61 -8.18 -15.00
N LEU A 18 5.35 -8.20 -14.56
CA LEU A 18 4.20 -8.34 -15.43
C LEU A 18 4.10 -7.19 -16.45
N ALA A 19 4.32 -5.95 -16.01
CA ALA A 19 4.30 -4.80 -16.91
C ALA A 19 5.39 -4.86 -17.96
N CYS A 20 6.62 -5.23 -17.57
CA CYS A 20 7.73 -5.40 -18.49
C CYS A 20 7.50 -6.55 -19.50
N GLN A 21 6.96 -7.68 -19.06
CA GLN A 21 6.60 -8.80 -19.93
C GLN A 21 5.53 -8.40 -20.96
N ASN A 22 4.50 -7.66 -20.54
CA ASN A 22 3.46 -7.17 -21.45
C ASN A 22 3.99 -6.18 -22.49
N LEU A 23 5.14 -5.56 -22.24
CA LEU A 23 5.85 -4.69 -23.17
C LEU A 23 6.88 -5.43 -24.07
N GLY A 24 7.00 -6.75 -23.93
CA GLY A 24 7.97 -7.55 -24.70
C GLY A 24 9.41 -7.37 -24.24
N LEU A 25 9.65 -6.95 -23.00
CA LEU A 25 10.99 -6.86 -22.43
C LEU A 25 11.45 -8.25 -21.98
N ASP A 26 12.17 -9.00 -22.85
CA ASP A 26 12.44 -10.42 -22.64
C ASP A 26 13.59 -10.72 -21.66
N LYS A 27 14.49 -9.75 -21.41
CA LYS A 27 15.66 -9.94 -20.53
C LYS A 27 15.34 -9.57 -19.09
N LEU A 28 14.43 -10.34 -18.47
CA LEU A 28 13.98 -10.12 -17.10
C LEU A 28 14.41 -11.28 -16.21
N THR A 29 15.01 -10.95 -15.07
CA THR A 29 15.30 -11.93 -14.01
C THR A 29 14.68 -11.45 -12.72
N GLN A 30 13.89 -12.28 -12.03
CA GLN A 30 13.38 -11.97 -10.72
C GLN A 30 14.03 -12.87 -9.67
N ILE A 31 14.70 -12.25 -8.70
CA ILE A 31 15.22 -12.93 -7.51
C ILE A 31 14.17 -12.81 -6.43
N GLN A 32 13.60 -13.96 -6.07
CA GLN A 32 12.59 -14.00 -5.03
C GLN A 32 13.22 -13.82 -3.65
N THR A 33 12.64 -12.93 -2.86
CA THR A 33 12.97 -12.72 -1.46
C THR A 33 11.86 -13.29 -0.58
N LYS A 34 12.16 -13.55 0.68
CA LYS A 34 11.10 -13.91 1.64
C LYS A 34 10.30 -12.66 1.98
N HIS A 35 9.21 -12.42 1.28
CA HIS A 35 8.25 -11.37 1.61
C HIS A 35 7.25 -11.87 2.64
N THR A 36 7.12 -11.16 3.76
CA THR A 36 6.08 -11.40 4.76
C THR A 36 5.42 -10.06 5.03
N PRO A 37 4.19 -9.84 4.54
CA PRO A 37 3.49 -8.58 4.76
C PRO A 37 3.19 -8.40 6.24
N LEU A 38 3.24 -7.15 6.70
CA LEU A 38 2.93 -6.79 8.09
C LEU A 38 1.47 -7.17 8.45
N VAL A 39 0.56 -7.04 7.49
CA VAL A 39 -0.83 -7.49 7.57
C VAL A 39 -1.16 -8.27 6.29
N PRO A 40 -1.78 -9.45 6.39
CA PRO A 40 -2.01 -10.31 5.22
C PRO A 40 -3.23 -9.87 4.38
N ALA A 41 -3.42 -8.58 4.24
CA ALA A 41 -4.50 -7.98 3.45
C ALA A 41 -4.13 -6.56 3.01
N ALA A 42 -4.81 -6.05 2.00
CA ALA A 42 -4.57 -4.76 1.38
C ALA A 42 -5.86 -3.97 1.13
N ILE A 43 -5.77 -2.65 1.20
CA ILE A 43 -6.76 -1.70 0.69
C ILE A 43 -6.13 -1.03 -0.53
N LEU A 44 -6.66 -1.30 -1.71
CA LEU A 44 -6.16 -0.79 -2.97
C LEU A 44 -7.05 0.36 -3.46
N PRO A 45 -6.57 1.61 -3.44
CA PRO A 45 -7.32 2.75 -3.98
C PRO A 45 -7.34 2.76 -5.52
N ALA A 46 -8.15 3.64 -6.10
CA ALA A 46 -8.38 3.69 -7.54
C ALA A 46 -7.12 3.87 -8.38
N ASN A 47 -6.13 4.65 -7.92
CA ASN A 47 -4.85 4.81 -8.59
C ASN A 47 -4.11 3.47 -8.77
N ILE A 48 -4.21 2.57 -7.80
CA ILE A 48 -3.62 1.23 -7.85
C ILE A 48 -4.52 0.25 -8.61
N SER A 49 -5.83 0.25 -8.33
CA SER A 49 -6.78 -0.65 -8.99
C SER A 49 -6.80 -0.46 -10.50
N ARG A 50 -6.66 0.79 -11.01
CA ARG A 50 -6.55 1.06 -12.45
C ARG A 50 -5.35 0.39 -13.11
N ILE A 51 -4.20 0.37 -12.44
CA ILE A 51 -2.99 -0.30 -12.97
C ILE A 51 -3.23 -1.80 -13.06
N ILE A 52 -3.80 -2.39 -12.02
CA ILE A 52 -4.09 -3.83 -12.00
C ILE A 52 -5.11 -4.19 -13.09
N VAL A 53 -6.16 -3.38 -13.25
CA VAL A 53 -7.17 -3.57 -14.31
C VAL A 53 -6.54 -3.45 -15.70
N ALA A 54 -5.61 -2.51 -15.91
CA ALA A 54 -4.90 -2.37 -17.18
C ALA A 54 -3.98 -3.55 -17.51
N LEU A 55 -3.43 -4.21 -16.50
CA LEU A 55 -2.53 -5.36 -16.68
C LEU A 55 -3.27 -6.71 -16.78
N LYS A 56 -4.41 -6.83 -16.13
CA LYS A 56 -5.15 -8.10 -16.04
C LYS A 56 -6.55 -7.97 -16.64
N SER A 57 -7.51 -7.67 -15.85
CA SER A 57 -8.87 -7.29 -16.22
C SER A 57 -9.67 -6.88 -14.98
N GLU A 58 -10.78 -6.20 -15.19
CA GLU A 58 -11.69 -5.83 -14.10
C GLU A 58 -12.37 -7.06 -13.48
N ASP A 59 -12.66 -8.09 -14.26
CA ASP A 59 -13.30 -9.31 -13.77
C ASP A 59 -12.39 -10.06 -12.77
N HIS A 60 -11.11 -10.21 -13.07
CA HIS A 60 -10.17 -10.89 -12.18
C HIS A 60 -10.04 -10.20 -10.82
N ILE A 61 -9.92 -8.87 -10.79
CA ILE A 61 -9.85 -8.15 -9.51
C ILE A 61 -11.17 -8.24 -8.74
N ARG A 62 -12.32 -8.16 -9.42
CA ARG A 62 -13.64 -8.29 -8.81
C ARG A 62 -13.84 -9.68 -8.19
N ASP A 63 -13.37 -10.72 -8.86
CA ASP A 63 -13.53 -12.10 -8.37
C ASP A 63 -12.68 -12.40 -7.14
N LEU A 64 -11.61 -11.67 -6.88
CA LEU A 64 -10.69 -11.88 -5.77
C LEU A 64 -10.78 -10.83 -4.66
N SER A 65 -11.59 -9.77 -4.83
CA SER A 65 -11.64 -8.66 -3.88
C SER A 65 -13.08 -8.30 -3.46
N ILE A 66 -13.19 -7.40 -2.49
CA ILE A 66 -14.43 -6.75 -2.08
C ILE A 66 -14.30 -5.26 -2.34
N ALA A 67 -15.25 -4.67 -3.08
CA ALA A 67 -15.40 -3.23 -3.18
C ALA A 67 -16.34 -2.74 -2.06
N PRO A 68 -15.86 -1.94 -1.10
CA PRO A 68 -16.71 -1.38 -0.07
C PRO A 68 -17.64 -0.30 -0.65
N ASN A 69 -18.88 -0.24 -0.11
CA ASN A 69 -19.88 0.75 -0.53
C ASN A 69 -19.75 2.07 0.24
N ARG A 70 -19.13 2.04 1.41
CA ARG A 70 -18.94 3.18 2.29
C ARG A 70 -17.77 3.02 3.24
N LYS A 71 -17.21 4.16 3.66
CA LYS A 71 -16.24 4.26 4.75
C LYS A 71 -16.91 4.98 5.93
N MET A 72 -16.91 4.35 7.09
CA MET A 72 -17.39 4.94 8.33
C MET A 72 -16.23 5.42 9.17
N ILE A 73 -16.41 6.56 9.84
CA ILE A 73 -15.47 7.07 10.84
C ILE A 73 -16.21 7.15 12.16
N ARG A 74 -15.72 6.42 13.17
CA ARG A 74 -16.35 6.26 14.48
C ARG A 74 -15.41 6.63 15.60
N LEU A 75 -15.96 7.09 16.74
CA LEU A 75 -15.20 7.21 17.98
C LEU A 75 -14.88 5.83 18.55
N SER A 76 -13.64 5.62 18.97
CA SER A 76 -13.13 4.32 19.41
C SER A 76 -13.90 3.74 20.59
N LYS A 77 -14.27 4.55 21.60
CA LYS A 77 -14.89 4.08 22.84
C LYS A 77 -16.41 4.02 22.78
N SER A 78 -17.05 5.08 22.29
CA SER A 78 -18.52 5.19 22.25
C SER A 78 -19.15 4.52 21.01
N GLY A 79 -18.38 4.29 19.97
CA GLY A 79 -18.89 3.85 18.67
C GLY A 79 -19.69 4.93 17.91
N TYR A 80 -19.74 6.17 18.43
CA TYR A 80 -20.47 7.26 17.80
C TYR A 80 -19.98 7.49 16.35
N LEU A 81 -20.93 7.50 15.42
CA LEU A 81 -20.63 7.75 14.01
C LEU A 81 -20.36 9.23 13.80
N ILE A 82 -19.12 9.56 13.49
CA ILE A 82 -18.70 10.94 13.15
C ILE A 82 -19.05 11.23 11.69
N SER A 83 -18.76 10.29 10.79
CA SER A 83 -18.83 10.51 9.36
C SER A 83 -19.11 9.21 8.62
N GLU A 84 -19.88 9.33 7.53
CA GLU A 84 -20.06 8.29 6.53
C GLU A 84 -19.71 8.86 5.15
N ILE A 85 -18.75 8.22 4.50
CA ILE A 85 -18.23 8.64 3.20
C ILE A 85 -18.73 7.62 2.17
N PRO A 86 -19.50 8.03 1.15
CA PRO A 86 -19.95 7.14 0.10
C PRO A 86 -18.74 6.66 -0.72
N LEU A 87 -18.68 5.36 -0.94
CA LEU A 87 -17.76 4.70 -1.86
C LEU A 87 -18.59 4.09 -3.03
N GLY A 88 -18.21 2.94 -3.53
CA GLY A 88 -18.96 2.26 -4.60
C GLY A 88 -19.08 3.14 -5.84
N LYS A 89 -20.33 3.30 -6.34
CA LYS A 89 -20.57 4.07 -7.57
C LYS A 89 -20.07 5.50 -7.51
N PHE A 90 -20.25 6.20 -6.39
CA PHE A 90 -19.79 7.59 -6.21
C PHE A 90 -18.27 7.72 -6.35
N TYR A 91 -17.54 6.78 -5.76
CA TYR A 91 -16.08 6.71 -5.85
C TYR A 91 -15.61 6.33 -7.26
N TYR A 92 -16.29 5.34 -7.87
CA TYR A 92 -16.00 4.91 -9.24
C TYR A 92 -16.23 6.03 -10.26
N ASP A 93 -17.36 6.73 -10.18
CA ASP A 93 -17.69 7.83 -11.10
C ASP A 93 -16.63 8.96 -11.03
N ARG A 94 -16.04 9.19 -9.85
CA ARG A 94 -15.02 10.21 -9.65
C ARG A 94 -13.63 9.79 -10.13
N TYR A 95 -13.23 8.53 -9.87
CA TYR A 95 -11.84 8.09 -10.04
C TYR A 95 -11.65 7.04 -11.16
N GLY A 96 -12.72 6.54 -11.75
CA GLY A 96 -12.67 5.58 -12.85
C GLY A 96 -12.29 4.17 -12.47
N ALA A 97 -12.18 3.86 -11.16
CA ALA A 97 -11.99 2.51 -10.63
C ALA A 97 -12.48 2.44 -9.18
N ASN A 98 -12.77 1.24 -8.69
CA ASN A 98 -13.16 1.04 -7.30
C ASN A 98 -11.96 1.07 -6.35
N LEU A 99 -12.21 1.51 -5.11
CA LEU A 99 -11.40 1.08 -3.99
C LEU A 99 -11.77 -0.36 -3.68
N VAL A 100 -10.79 -1.24 -3.50
CA VAL A 100 -11.02 -2.65 -3.21
C VAL A 100 -10.20 -3.13 -2.03
N ASN A 101 -10.77 -4.07 -1.28
CA ASN A 101 -10.09 -4.80 -0.22
C ASN A 101 -9.77 -6.21 -0.73
N ILE A 102 -8.52 -6.64 -0.58
CA ILE A 102 -8.04 -7.93 -1.08
C ILE A 102 -7.11 -8.58 -0.06
N SER A 103 -7.14 -9.90 0.07
CA SER A 103 -6.12 -10.59 0.85
C SER A 103 -4.77 -10.60 0.10
N GLU A 104 -3.67 -10.65 0.84
CA GLU A 104 -2.34 -10.74 0.23
C GLU A 104 -2.22 -12.00 -0.63
N ALA A 105 -2.79 -13.12 -0.19
CA ALA A 105 -2.82 -14.36 -0.95
C ALA A 105 -3.58 -14.20 -2.28
N SER A 106 -4.75 -13.57 -2.25
CA SER A 106 -5.54 -13.29 -3.46
C SER A 106 -4.83 -12.30 -4.38
N LEU A 107 -4.14 -11.29 -3.83
CA LEU A 107 -3.33 -10.35 -4.61
C LEU A 107 -2.15 -11.07 -5.27
N GLN A 108 -1.47 -11.98 -4.57
CA GLN A 108 -0.42 -12.81 -5.15
C GLN A 108 -0.96 -13.71 -6.27
N ILE A 109 -2.08 -14.37 -6.07
CA ILE A 109 -2.75 -15.16 -7.13
C ILE A 109 -3.05 -14.28 -8.34
N LEU A 110 -3.67 -13.11 -8.14
CA LEU A 110 -3.99 -12.17 -9.20
C LEU A 110 -2.76 -11.77 -10.03
N LEU A 111 -1.60 -11.65 -9.40
CA LEU A 111 -0.37 -11.20 -10.04
C LEU A 111 0.51 -12.35 -10.56
N SER A 112 0.33 -13.59 -10.09
CA SER A 112 1.18 -14.74 -10.43
C SER A 112 0.72 -15.57 -11.62
N ASP A 113 -0.56 -15.52 -12.02
CA ASP A 113 -1.15 -16.39 -13.05
C ASP A 113 -0.49 -16.39 -14.43
N GLN A 114 0.50 -15.52 -14.66
CA GLN A 114 1.27 -15.45 -15.90
C GLN A 114 2.79 -15.52 -15.69
N ILE A 115 3.22 -15.74 -14.44
CA ILE A 115 4.65 -15.89 -14.18
C ILE A 115 5.07 -17.29 -14.63
N GLN A 116 5.50 -17.41 -15.88
CA GLN A 116 6.25 -18.60 -16.28
C GLN A 116 7.48 -18.67 -15.39
N SER A 117 7.71 -19.84 -14.79
CA SER A 117 8.87 -20.11 -13.95
C SER A 117 10.13 -20.04 -14.81
N ASP A 118 10.69 -18.86 -14.98
CA ASP A 118 12.00 -18.72 -15.56
C ASP A 118 13.05 -19.26 -14.60
N GLN A 119 14.08 -19.85 -15.19
CA GLN A 119 15.20 -20.51 -14.54
C GLN A 119 15.69 -19.70 -13.33
N GLN A 120 15.95 -20.40 -12.23
CA GLN A 120 16.71 -19.88 -11.08
C GLN A 120 18.10 -19.47 -11.55
N ASN A 121 18.24 -18.22 -11.98
CA ASN A 121 19.54 -17.65 -12.26
C ASN A 121 20.30 -17.50 -10.95
N THR A 122 21.54 -17.96 -10.92
CA THR A 122 22.38 -17.86 -9.75
C THR A 122 22.93 -16.43 -9.60
N LEU A 123 23.29 -16.04 -8.38
CA LEU A 123 23.94 -14.74 -8.09
C LEU A 123 25.20 -14.48 -8.95
N GLU A 124 25.86 -15.53 -9.44
CA GLU A 124 27.04 -15.45 -10.29
C GLU A 124 26.71 -14.95 -11.70
N ASP A 125 25.55 -15.31 -12.26
CA ASP A 125 25.09 -14.83 -13.57
C ASP A 125 24.76 -13.33 -13.55
N ILE A 126 24.46 -12.77 -12.37
CA ILE A 126 24.11 -11.37 -12.18
C ILE A 126 25.34 -10.47 -12.23
N LYS A 127 26.47 -10.92 -11.67
CA LYS A 127 27.72 -10.14 -11.58
C LYS A 127 28.44 -10.00 -12.94
N ALA A 128 28.11 -10.86 -13.91
CA ALA A 128 28.82 -10.92 -15.18
C ALA A 128 28.30 -9.90 -16.23
N ASN A 129 27.12 -9.31 -16.05
CA ASN A 129 26.47 -8.45 -17.03
C ASN A 129 26.18 -7.06 -16.46
N GLN A 130 26.23 -6.02 -17.30
CA GLN A 130 25.78 -4.66 -16.96
C GLN A 130 24.23 -4.64 -16.88
N ASN A 131 23.70 -5.14 -15.77
CA ASN A 131 22.26 -5.21 -15.53
C ASN A 131 21.78 -4.03 -14.66
N VAL A 132 20.55 -3.62 -14.86
CA VAL A 132 19.84 -2.70 -13.96
C VAL A 132 19.24 -3.51 -12.83
N ILE A 133 19.53 -3.13 -11.60
CA ILE A 133 18.98 -3.79 -10.41
C ILE A 133 17.85 -2.93 -9.84
N ALA A 134 16.65 -3.51 -9.76
CA ALA A 134 15.48 -2.87 -9.15
C ALA A 134 15.16 -3.54 -7.81
N LEU A 135 15.33 -2.80 -6.72
CA LEU A 135 15.00 -3.23 -5.36
C LEU A 135 13.55 -2.85 -5.03
N THR A 136 12.75 -3.80 -4.61
CA THR A 136 11.35 -3.56 -4.23
C THR A 136 11.07 -3.78 -2.74
N ASP A 137 11.92 -4.56 -2.05
CA ASP A 137 11.87 -4.79 -0.62
C ASP A 137 13.06 -4.14 0.09
N ARG A 138 12.81 -3.47 1.20
CA ARG A 138 13.86 -2.87 2.03
C ARG A 138 14.13 -3.73 3.25
N LYS A 139 15.43 -3.94 3.56
CA LYS A 139 15.87 -4.28 4.91
C LYS A 139 15.65 -3.03 5.77
N LEU A 140 14.72 -3.08 6.72
CA LEU A 140 14.60 -2.03 7.72
C LEU A 140 15.84 -2.10 8.62
N PRO A 141 16.52 -0.97 8.91
CA PRO A 141 17.57 -0.94 9.93
C PRO A 141 17.02 -1.46 11.26
N GLU A 142 17.79 -2.25 11.99
CA GLU A 142 17.39 -2.83 13.28
C GLU A 142 17.02 -1.77 14.33
N ASP A 143 17.47 -0.54 14.16
CA ASP A 143 17.29 0.61 15.05
C ASP A 143 16.34 1.70 14.51
N THR A 144 15.33 1.38 13.71
CA THR A 144 14.33 2.42 13.35
C THR A 144 13.45 2.76 14.55
N THR A 145 13.96 3.64 15.41
CA THR A 145 13.22 4.39 16.45
C THR A 145 12.13 5.32 15.86
N GLU A 146 11.92 5.29 14.55
CA GLU A 146 11.06 6.24 13.83
C GLU A 146 9.62 5.78 13.58
N ALA A 147 9.24 4.55 13.87
CA ALA A 147 7.85 4.21 13.79
C ALA A 147 7.12 4.79 15.01
N ALA A 148 6.36 5.86 14.82
CA ALA A 148 5.58 6.50 15.89
C ALA A 148 4.53 5.57 16.51
N PHE A 149 4.19 4.47 15.82
CA PHE A 149 3.12 3.56 16.20
C PHE A 149 3.54 2.08 16.12
N SER A 150 3.15 1.33 17.14
CA SER A 150 3.08 -0.13 17.09
C SER A 150 1.82 -0.57 16.37
N THR A 151 1.94 -1.55 15.48
CA THR A 151 0.83 -2.15 14.75
C THR A 151 0.40 -3.44 15.43
N PHE A 152 -0.85 -3.54 15.85
CA PHE A 152 -1.46 -4.77 16.34
C PHE A 152 -2.52 -5.23 15.35
N TYR A 153 -2.58 -6.51 15.08
CA TYR A 153 -3.47 -7.09 14.10
C TYR A 153 -4.31 -8.22 14.68
N ALA A 154 -5.60 -8.17 14.38
CA ALA A 154 -6.54 -9.26 14.63
C ALA A 154 -7.25 -9.66 13.35
N ARG A 155 -7.43 -10.98 13.17
CA ARG A 155 -8.22 -11.56 12.09
C ARG A 155 -9.46 -12.20 12.71
N LEU A 156 -10.63 -11.80 12.21
CA LEU A 156 -11.92 -12.32 12.62
C LEU A 156 -12.56 -13.13 11.49
N PRO A 157 -13.53 -14.01 11.78
CA PRO A 157 -14.34 -14.65 10.76
C PRO A 157 -14.98 -13.61 9.83
N PHE A 158 -15.19 -14.02 8.57
CA PHE A 158 -15.90 -13.19 7.60
C PHE A 158 -17.32 -12.88 8.09
N ASP A 159 -17.69 -11.60 8.06
CA ASP A 159 -19.02 -11.12 8.38
C ASP A 159 -19.65 -10.45 7.16
N LYS A 160 -20.72 -11.07 6.64
CA LYS A 160 -21.41 -10.61 5.43
C LYS A 160 -22.07 -9.24 5.62
N GLU A 161 -22.53 -8.91 6.82
CA GLU A 161 -23.27 -7.66 7.09
C GLU A 161 -22.33 -6.44 7.02
N SER A 162 -21.11 -6.60 7.51
CA SER A 162 -20.07 -5.54 7.51
C SER A 162 -19.10 -5.63 6.33
N ALA A 163 -19.22 -6.64 5.47
CA ALA A 163 -18.25 -6.93 4.42
C ALA A 163 -17.98 -5.74 3.47
N HIS A 164 -19.01 -4.94 3.18
CA HIS A 164 -18.91 -3.80 2.29
C HIS A 164 -18.71 -2.45 3.01
N ILE A 165 -18.20 -2.49 4.23
CA ILE A 165 -17.97 -1.29 5.04
C ILE A 165 -16.51 -1.28 5.52
N ASN A 166 -15.78 -0.23 5.17
CA ASN A 166 -14.50 0.06 5.81
C ASN A 166 -14.75 1.01 6.99
N THR A 167 -14.23 0.71 8.17
CA THR A 167 -14.42 1.55 9.35
C THR A 167 -13.08 2.00 9.90
N THR A 168 -12.95 3.31 10.14
CA THR A 168 -11.84 3.90 10.90
C THR A 168 -12.36 4.28 12.28
N TRP A 169 -11.71 3.76 13.32
CA TRP A 169 -12.01 4.04 14.71
C TRP A 169 -11.01 5.04 15.27
N LEU A 170 -11.47 6.22 15.67
CA LEU A 170 -10.62 7.30 16.16
C LEU A 170 -10.63 7.35 17.68
N GLY A 171 -9.47 7.15 18.28
CA GLY A 171 -9.21 7.29 19.72
C GLY A 171 -8.31 8.49 20.02
N GLN A 172 -7.95 8.60 21.30
CA GLN A 172 -6.97 9.57 21.74
C GLN A 172 -5.58 9.05 21.39
N ARG A 173 -4.89 9.72 20.42
CA ARG A 173 -3.56 9.35 19.92
C ARG A 173 -3.47 7.95 19.31
N GLN A 174 -4.57 7.25 19.14
CA GLN A 174 -4.63 5.89 18.63
C GLN A 174 -5.76 5.76 17.60
N THR A 175 -5.65 4.80 16.71
CA THR A 175 -6.69 4.54 15.72
C THR A 175 -6.76 3.05 15.40
N ALA A 176 -7.93 2.58 14.93
CA ALA A 176 -8.03 1.26 14.34
C ALA A 176 -8.70 1.32 12.97
N ILE A 177 -8.32 0.40 12.10
CA ILE A 177 -8.84 0.25 10.75
C ILE A 177 -9.46 -1.14 10.65
N GLN A 178 -10.73 -1.18 10.26
CA GLN A 178 -11.50 -2.40 10.10
C GLN A 178 -12.01 -2.49 8.67
N PHE A 179 -11.78 -3.62 8.03
CA PHE A 179 -12.25 -3.91 6.68
C PHE A 179 -12.34 -5.42 6.44
N SER A 180 -13.03 -5.84 5.39
CA SER A 180 -13.18 -7.25 5.05
C SER A 180 -12.57 -7.56 3.70
N THR A 181 -11.94 -8.73 3.60
CA THR A 181 -11.66 -9.44 2.35
C THR A 181 -12.67 -10.56 2.18
N LYS A 182 -12.62 -11.31 1.09
CA LYS A 182 -13.51 -12.47 0.88
C LYS A 182 -13.34 -13.58 1.91
N GLU A 183 -12.18 -13.64 2.56
CA GLU A 183 -11.80 -14.73 3.47
C GLU A 183 -12.00 -14.37 4.95
N ALA A 184 -11.94 -13.08 5.30
CA ALA A 184 -11.94 -12.67 6.71
C ALA A 184 -12.24 -11.19 6.87
N GLN A 185 -12.53 -10.81 8.12
CA GLN A 185 -12.49 -9.43 8.57
C GLN A 185 -11.13 -9.16 9.22
N HIS A 186 -10.57 -7.99 8.93
CA HIS A 186 -9.27 -7.54 9.40
C HIS A 186 -9.42 -6.30 10.27
N ILE A 187 -8.77 -6.30 11.44
CA ILE A 187 -8.73 -5.14 12.33
C ILE A 187 -7.28 -4.86 12.69
N ILE A 188 -6.86 -3.64 12.43
CA ILE A 188 -5.50 -3.16 12.65
C ILE A 188 -5.56 -2.03 13.64
N PHE A 189 -4.90 -2.18 14.78
CA PHE A 189 -4.78 -1.15 15.81
C PHE A 189 -3.42 -0.49 15.71
N LEU A 190 -3.39 0.82 15.69
CA LEU A 190 -2.20 1.66 15.64
C LEU A 190 -2.11 2.43 16.94
N ILE A 191 -1.16 2.04 17.77
CA ILE A 191 -0.97 2.52 19.13
C ILE A 191 0.39 3.18 19.23
N PRO A 192 0.55 4.38 19.84
CA PRO A 192 1.87 4.97 20.06
C PRO A 192 2.84 3.97 20.68
N HIS A 193 4.10 3.97 20.26
CA HIS A 193 5.10 3.03 20.82
C HIS A 193 5.26 3.09 22.34
N SER A 194 4.98 4.26 22.93
CA SER A 194 5.03 4.46 24.38
C SER A 194 3.82 3.89 25.12
N GLU A 195 2.84 3.35 24.41
CA GLU A 195 1.56 2.89 24.97
C GLU A 195 1.32 1.42 24.65
N ASN A 196 0.46 0.76 25.44
CA ASN A 196 0.02 -0.60 25.19
C ASN A 196 -1.40 -0.59 24.59
N LEU A 197 -1.73 -1.64 23.86
CA LEU A 197 -3.09 -1.85 23.39
C LEU A 197 -3.99 -2.21 24.57
N ASP A 198 -4.81 -1.25 25.02
CA ASP A 198 -5.81 -1.45 26.07
C ASP A 198 -7.19 -1.71 25.46
N PRO A 199 -7.77 -2.91 25.64
CA PRO A 199 -9.12 -3.22 25.14
C PRO A 199 -10.21 -2.30 25.68
N GLY A 200 -10.02 -1.69 26.87
CA GLY A 200 -10.95 -0.75 27.49
C GLY A 200 -11.15 0.57 26.72
N HIS A 201 -10.24 0.89 25.81
CA HIS A 201 -10.34 2.08 24.95
C HIS A 201 -11.19 1.85 23.69
N TRP A 202 -11.67 0.62 23.45
CA TRP A 202 -12.37 0.25 22.22
C TRP A 202 -13.82 -0.11 22.47
N HIS A 203 -14.66 0.23 21.50
CA HIS A 203 -16.08 -0.11 21.47
C HIS A 203 -16.29 -1.64 21.54
N PRO A 204 -17.35 -2.14 22.19
CA PRO A 204 -17.62 -3.58 22.32
C PRO A 204 -17.49 -4.37 21.01
N SER A 205 -17.90 -3.79 19.86
CA SER A 205 -17.83 -4.48 18.55
C SER A 205 -16.41 -4.83 18.08
N ILE A 206 -15.37 -4.17 18.59
CA ILE A 206 -13.97 -4.47 18.26
C ILE A 206 -13.08 -4.74 19.47
N ARG A 207 -13.67 -4.75 20.67
CA ARG A 207 -12.94 -4.99 21.93
C ARG A 207 -12.34 -6.39 21.98
N ASP A 208 -13.09 -7.40 21.58
CA ASP A 208 -12.61 -8.79 21.56
C ASP A 208 -11.47 -8.98 20.57
N ALA A 209 -11.51 -8.25 19.46
CA ALA A 209 -10.39 -8.18 18.53
C ALA A 209 -9.16 -7.55 19.20
N ALA A 210 -9.31 -6.49 20.00
CA ALA A 210 -8.19 -5.88 20.71
C ALA A 210 -7.57 -6.82 21.75
N ILE A 211 -8.38 -7.69 22.40
CA ILE A 211 -7.89 -8.70 23.35
C ILE A 211 -7.04 -9.76 22.63
N THR A 212 -7.43 -10.15 21.41
CA THR A 212 -6.77 -11.22 20.65
C THR A 212 -5.69 -10.72 19.68
N ALA A 213 -5.60 -9.42 19.48
CA ALA A 213 -4.67 -8.79 18.55
C ALA A 213 -3.22 -9.08 18.94
N LYS A 214 -2.41 -9.39 17.92
CA LYS A 214 -0.97 -9.63 18.08
C LYS A 214 -0.17 -8.47 17.51
N ILE A 215 0.88 -8.08 18.24
CA ILE A 215 1.82 -7.08 17.73
C ILE A 215 2.49 -7.62 16.46
N GLN A 216 2.48 -6.80 15.42
CA GLN A 216 3.15 -7.11 14.17
C GLN A 216 4.53 -6.46 14.18
N LYS A 217 5.55 -7.27 13.96
CA LYS A 217 6.91 -6.78 13.75
C LYS A 217 7.22 -6.89 12.27
N PRO A 218 7.82 -5.86 11.65
CA PRO A 218 8.35 -6.02 10.31
C PRO A 218 9.24 -7.25 10.27
N SER A 219 8.99 -8.17 9.35
CA SER A 219 9.90 -9.29 9.18
C SER A 219 11.18 -8.76 8.55
N VAL A 220 12.22 -8.63 9.37
CA VAL A 220 13.55 -8.36 8.87
C VAL A 220 14.03 -9.67 8.23
N SER A 221 13.81 -9.81 6.92
CA SER A 221 14.55 -10.81 6.17
C SER A 221 16.02 -10.35 6.20
N LYS A 222 16.87 -11.10 6.89
CA LYS A 222 18.31 -11.05 6.63
C LYS A 222 18.50 -11.62 5.23
N ASN A 223 18.31 -10.77 4.23
CA ASN A 223 18.63 -11.14 2.87
C ASN A 223 20.16 -11.11 2.77
N SER A 224 20.79 -12.28 2.91
CA SER A 224 22.19 -12.50 2.52
C SER A 224 22.49 -11.95 1.11
N ILE A 225 21.46 -11.86 0.28
CA ILE A 225 21.52 -11.34 -1.10
C ILE A 225 21.93 -9.86 -1.13
N GLU A 226 21.45 -8.99 -0.22
CA GLU A 226 21.85 -7.58 -0.19
C GLU A 226 23.28 -7.37 0.29
N GLU A 227 23.78 -8.27 1.15
CA GLU A 227 25.18 -8.27 1.62
C GLU A 227 26.12 -8.85 0.57
N ASP A 228 25.65 -9.84 -0.21
CA ASP A 228 26.43 -10.51 -1.25
C ASP A 228 26.49 -9.71 -2.57
N ILE A 229 25.46 -8.92 -2.87
CA ILE A 229 25.44 -7.95 -3.97
C ILE A 229 25.95 -6.63 -3.38
N ASN A 230 27.18 -6.26 -3.75
CA ASN A 230 27.74 -4.95 -3.41
C ASN A 230 26.97 -3.87 -4.19
N LEU A 231 25.75 -3.49 -3.63
CA LEU A 231 24.82 -2.59 -4.28
C LEU A 231 25.46 -1.22 -4.43
N SER A 232 25.75 -0.85 -5.67
CA SER A 232 26.30 0.46 -5.99
C SER A 232 25.23 1.54 -5.85
N HIS A 233 25.64 2.83 -5.84
CA HIS A 233 24.71 3.97 -5.79
C HIS A 233 23.78 4.05 -7.02
N SER A 234 23.94 3.18 -8.01
CA SER A 234 23.12 3.09 -9.22
C SER A 234 21.88 2.20 -9.07
N ASP A 235 21.69 1.55 -7.91
CA ASP A 235 20.57 0.65 -7.73
C ASP A 235 19.26 1.40 -7.57
N LEU A 236 18.25 0.96 -8.32
CA LEU A 236 16.96 1.58 -8.38
C LEU A 236 16.08 1.05 -7.23
N LYS A 237 15.50 1.96 -6.45
CA LYS A 237 14.58 1.62 -5.35
C LYS A 237 13.15 1.92 -5.74
N LEU A 238 12.23 0.97 -5.46
CA LEU A 238 10.80 1.09 -5.71
C LEU A 238 10.00 0.73 -4.44
N GLY A 239 8.86 1.36 -4.27
CA GLY A 239 7.94 1.03 -3.18
C GLY A 239 8.61 1.07 -1.81
N SER A 240 8.45 0.01 -1.03
CA SER A 240 8.99 -0.08 0.35
C SER A 240 10.52 -0.01 0.43
N ALA A 241 11.24 -0.27 -0.65
CA ALA A 241 12.68 -0.03 -0.72
C ALA A 241 13.05 1.47 -0.78
N TRP A 242 12.14 2.32 -1.21
CA TRP A 242 12.35 3.76 -1.30
C TRP A 242 11.74 4.54 -0.14
N TYR A 243 10.55 4.15 0.36
CA TYR A 243 9.86 4.83 1.44
C TYR A 243 9.22 3.86 2.42
N GLN A 244 9.06 4.30 3.66
CA GLN A 244 8.44 3.51 4.70
C GLN A 244 6.93 3.46 4.51
N GLU A 245 6.35 2.27 4.56
CA GLU A 245 4.91 2.05 4.58
C GLU A 245 4.36 2.14 6.00
N SER A 246 3.10 2.56 6.14
CA SER A 246 2.43 2.66 7.43
C SER A 246 0.93 2.39 7.28
N TRP A 247 0.40 1.54 8.15
CA TRP A 247 -1.05 1.29 8.22
C TRP A 247 -1.88 2.47 8.73
N LEU A 248 -1.24 3.51 9.23
CA LEU A 248 -1.95 4.78 9.46
C LEU A 248 -2.50 5.37 8.14
N PHE A 249 -1.90 4.99 7.01
CA PHE A 249 -2.27 5.42 5.66
C PHE A 249 -2.36 4.22 4.73
N PRO A 250 -3.34 3.32 4.94
CA PRO A 250 -3.41 2.05 4.25
C PRO A 250 -3.48 2.21 2.72
N GLU A 251 -4.05 3.31 2.25
CA GLU A 251 -4.15 3.63 0.83
C GLU A 251 -2.80 3.96 0.15
N THR A 252 -1.72 4.12 0.93
CA THR A 252 -0.36 4.39 0.40
C THR A 252 0.56 3.17 0.42
N ILE A 253 0.16 2.08 1.07
CA ILE A 253 1.02 0.90 1.28
C ILE A 253 1.48 0.30 -0.05
N HIS A 254 0.60 0.19 -1.02
CA HIS A 254 0.92 -0.39 -2.33
C HIS A 254 1.25 0.65 -3.41
N ALA A 255 1.66 1.86 -3.03
CA ALA A 255 2.05 2.89 -4.01
C ALA A 255 3.29 2.51 -4.85
N GLY A 256 4.07 1.51 -4.42
CA GLY A 256 5.12 0.89 -5.23
C GLY A 256 4.62 0.27 -6.54
N ILE A 257 3.34 -0.07 -6.63
CA ILE A 257 2.70 -0.49 -7.88
C ILE A 257 2.71 0.64 -8.93
N GLU A 258 2.52 1.91 -8.49
CA GLU A 258 2.71 3.07 -9.39
C GLU A 258 4.16 3.17 -9.86
N ASP A 259 5.13 2.94 -8.95
CA ASP A 259 6.55 2.97 -9.28
C ASP A 259 6.90 1.94 -10.35
N ALA A 260 6.40 0.71 -10.17
CA ALA A 260 6.61 -0.41 -11.07
C ALA A 260 6.06 -0.11 -12.48
N TRP A 261 4.83 0.42 -12.56
CA TRP A 261 4.22 0.82 -13.82
C TRP A 261 5.02 1.92 -14.51
N VAL A 262 5.35 3.00 -13.80
CA VAL A 262 6.09 4.14 -14.37
C VAL A 262 7.47 3.70 -14.87
N LEU A 263 8.19 2.87 -14.10
CA LEU A 263 9.48 2.35 -14.51
C LEU A 263 9.39 1.52 -15.80
N SER A 264 8.41 0.62 -15.87
CA SER A 264 8.25 -0.21 -17.07
C SER A 264 8.03 0.65 -18.33
N ARG A 265 7.25 1.74 -18.23
CA ARG A 265 7.02 2.68 -19.33
C ARG A 265 8.25 3.53 -19.68
N MET A 266 9.06 3.92 -18.69
CA MET A 266 10.32 4.61 -18.96
C MET A 266 11.31 3.69 -19.69
N LEU A 267 11.38 2.43 -19.28
CA LEU A 267 12.22 1.43 -19.96
C LEU A 267 11.76 1.18 -21.40
N GLU A 268 10.47 1.17 -21.68
CA GLU A 268 9.92 1.08 -23.03
C GLU A 268 10.30 2.30 -23.88
N ASN A 269 10.12 3.52 -23.35
CA ASN A 269 10.35 4.76 -24.11
C ASN A 269 11.83 5.03 -24.42
N TYR A 270 12.76 4.48 -23.63
CA TYR A 270 14.20 4.70 -23.74
C TYR A 270 14.93 3.38 -24.02
N GLU A 271 14.48 2.61 -24.99
CA GLU A 271 14.91 1.23 -25.30
C GLU A 271 16.43 0.98 -25.28
N GLU A 272 17.23 1.92 -25.72
CA GLU A 272 18.70 1.80 -25.79
C GLU A 272 19.44 2.62 -24.72
N GLU A 273 18.76 3.60 -24.08
CA GLU A 273 19.34 4.57 -23.15
C GLU A 273 18.88 4.34 -21.71
N THR A 274 19.22 3.19 -21.17
CA THR A 274 18.74 2.76 -19.82
C THR A 274 19.03 3.79 -18.73
N ASN A 275 20.19 4.46 -18.75
CA ASN A 275 20.53 5.49 -17.75
C ASN A 275 19.59 6.70 -17.81
N GLU A 276 19.14 7.07 -19.02
CA GLU A 276 18.14 8.13 -19.20
C GLU A 276 16.77 7.70 -18.72
N ALA A 277 16.37 6.43 -18.97
CA ALA A 277 15.14 5.85 -18.42
C ALA A 277 15.12 5.95 -16.89
N LEU A 278 16.20 5.56 -16.20
CA LEU A 278 16.31 5.59 -14.74
C LEU A 278 16.33 7.02 -14.19
N SER A 279 17.03 7.94 -14.85
CA SER A 279 17.06 9.35 -14.48
C SER A 279 15.67 9.98 -14.62
N SER A 280 14.99 9.72 -15.73
CA SER A 280 13.64 10.19 -16.02
C SER A 280 12.62 9.63 -15.04
N TYR A 281 12.70 8.34 -14.73
CA TYR A 281 11.88 7.70 -13.69
C TYR A 281 12.06 8.40 -12.33
N THR A 282 13.30 8.55 -11.88
CA THR A 282 13.61 9.18 -10.59
C THR A 282 13.10 10.62 -10.54
N LYS A 283 13.31 11.41 -11.59
CA LYS A 283 12.82 12.78 -11.71
C LYS A 283 11.29 12.86 -11.67
N TYR A 284 10.61 11.93 -12.34
CA TYR A 284 9.15 11.89 -12.40
C TYR A 284 8.53 11.44 -11.07
N ARG A 285 9.11 10.43 -10.40
CA ARG A 285 8.53 9.86 -9.17
C ARG A 285 8.86 10.62 -7.88
N ARG A 286 10.01 11.27 -7.80
CA ARG A 286 10.48 11.98 -6.59
C ARG A 286 9.45 12.97 -6.01
N PRO A 287 8.78 13.85 -6.80
CA PRO A 287 7.77 14.77 -6.26
C PRO A 287 6.59 14.02 -5.62
N ARG A 288 6.16 12.91 -6.21
CA ARG A 288 5.06 12.07 -5.71
C ARG A 288 5.42 11.41 -4.39
N ILE A 289 6.60 10.83 -4.29
CA ILE A 289 7.12 10.17 -3.08
C ILE A 289 7.32 11.18 -1.95
N ASN A 290 7.87 12.35 -2.25
CA ASN A 290 8.01 13.44 -1.28
C ASN A 290 6.64 13.90 -0.76
N ARG A 291 5.62 13.89 -1.60
CA ARG A 291 4.24 14.21 -1.19
C ARG A 291 3.67 13.16 -0.23
N PHE A 292 3.92 11.86 -0.47
CA PHE A 292 3.55 10.80 0.48
C PHE A 292 4.24 10.99 1.83
N ALA A 293 5.55 11.25 1.84
CA ALA A 293 6.31 11.46 3.06
C ALA A 293 5.76 12.65 3.87
N LYS A 294 5.54 13.79 3.22
CA LYS A 294 4.98 14.99 3.85
C LYS A 294 3.57 14.77 4.38
N TYR A 295 2.71 14.11 3.62
CA TYR A 295 1.34 13.77 4.05
C TYR A 295 1.38 12.90 5.31
N ARG A 296 2.19 11.85 5.30
CA ARG A 296 2.37 10.95 6.45
C ARG A 296 2.86 11.69 7.70
N GLU A 297 3.88 12.53 7.56
CA GLU A 297 4.43 13.32 8.66
C GLU A 297 3.34 14.24 9.27
N GLN A 298 2.62 14.98 8.44
CA GLN A 298 1.58 15.89 8.89
C GLN A 298 0.43 15.19 9.62
N GLU A 299 -0.07 14.09 9.09
CA GLU A 299 -1.18 13.36 9.70
C GLU A 299 -0.74 12.62 10.98
N THR A 300 0.48 12.07 11.02
CA THR A 300 1.08 11.50 12.22
C THR A 300 1.19 12.57 13.31
N PHE A 301 1.71 13.75 12.97
CA PHE A 301 1.81 14.85 13.91
C PHE A 301 0.44 15.28 14.45
N LYS A 302 -0.57 15.41 13.60
CA LYS A 302 -1.94 15.73 14.01
C LYS A 302 -2.50 14.69 14.98
N LEU A 303 -2.35 13.40 14.68
CA LEU A 303 -2.87 12.33 15.53
C LEU A 303 -2.21 12.33 16.91
N LEU A 304 -0.89 12.53 16.98
CA LEU A 304 -0.14 12.47 18.24
C LEU A 304 -0.29 13.72 19.11
N ASN A 305 -0.39 14.90 18.49
CA ASN A 305 -0.25 16.18 19.19
C ASN A 305 -1.55 17.00 19.32
N SER A 306 -2.66 16.57 18.67
CA SER A 306 -3.93 17.30 18.81
C SER A 306 -4.48 17.19 20.23
N ASN A 307 -4.76 18.32 20.86
CA ASN A 307 -5.48 18.37 22.13
C ASN A 307 -6.99 18.14 21.93
N GLU A 308 -7.75 17.98 23.03
CA GLU A 308 -9.18 17.67 22.95
C GLU A 308 -10.02 18.71 22.17
N PRO A 309 -9.86 20.02 22.36
CA PRO A 309 -10.59 21.01 21.57
C PRO A 309 -10.27 20.93 20.08
N GLN A 310 -9.00 20.74 19.73
CA GLN A 310 -8.59 20.58 18.33
C GLN A 310 -9.18 19.35 17.68
N ARG A 311 -9.16 18.19 18.37
CA ARG A 311 -9.78 16.96 17.89
C ARG A 311 -11.28 17.12 17.69
N PHE A 312 -11.96 17.73 18.66
CA PHE A 312 -13.39 18.00 18.56
C PHE A 312 -13.72 18.88 17.33
N ALA A 313 -12.97 19.95 17.12
CA ALA A 313 -13.13 20.80 15.94
C ALA A 313 -12.88 20.05 14.63
N GLN A 314 -11.87 19.17 14.58
CA GLN A 314 -11.60 18.29 13.43
C GLN A 314 -12.76 17.32 13.17
N TYR A 315 -13.32 16.70 14.22
CA TYR A 315 -14.46 15.79 14.09
C TYR A 315 -15.73 16.50 13.63
N LEU A 316 -16.00 17.71 14.13
CA LEU A 316 -17.11 18.54 13.65
C LEU A 316 -16.93 18.93 12.18
N SER A 317 -15.74 19.38 11.80
CA SER A 317 -15.43 19.72 10.42
C SER A 317 -15.60 18.51 9.49
N LEU A 318 -15.13 17.34 9.91
CA LEU A 318 -15.28 16.10 9.15
C LEU A 318 -16.77 15.71 9.04
N ALA A 319 -17.51 15.70 10.14
CA ALA A 319 -18.93 15.36 10.16
C ALA A 319 -19.74 16.30 9.26
N PHE A 320 -19.44 17.59 9.31
CA PHE A 320 -20.14 18.57 8.48
C PHE A 320 -19.80 18.40 6.99
N SER A 321 -18.50 18.35 6.65
CA SER A 321 -18.08 18.24 5.24
C SER A 321 -18.61 16.97 4.59
N THR A 322 -18.54 15.82 5.26
CA THR A 322 -18.99 14.55 4.67
C THR A 322 -20.50 14.43 4.57
N ARG A 323 -21.25 15.07 5.48
CA ARG A 323 -22.71 15.03 5.48
C ARG A 323 -23.34 15.96 4.42
N PHE A 324 -22.78 17.14 4.24
CA PHE A 324 -23.39 18.18 3.39
C PHE A 324 -22.68 18.31 2.03
N ILE A 325 -21.37 18.08 1.98
CA ILE A 325 -20.58 18.27 0.75
C ILE A 325 -19.50 17.18 0.69
N PRO A 326 -19.87 15.91 0.48
CA PRO A 326 -18.90 14.81 0.42
C PRO A 326 -17.83 15.00 -0.66
N GLU A 327 -18.13 15.78 -1.71
CA GLU A 327 -17.18 16.16 -2.76
C GLU A 327 -15.99 16.95 -2.22
N ILE A 328 -16.17 17.82 -1.22
CA ILE A 328 -15.08 18.58 -0.60
C ILE A 328 -14.12 17.63 0.12
N PHE A 329 -14.67 16.67 0.86
CA PHE A 329 -13.82 15.65 1.50
C PHE A 329 -13.06 14.85 0.45
N MET A 330 -13.74 14.36 -0.59
CA MET A 330 -13.10 13.58 -1.65
C MET A 330 -12.05 14.40 -2.41
N SER A 331 -12.30 15.70 -2.64
CA SER A 331 -11.33 16.57 -3.34
C SER A 331 -9.99 16.69 -2.59
N SER A 332 -10.01 16.64 -1.27
CA SER A 332 -8.78 16.60 -0.47
C SER A 332 -7.95 15.35 -0.70
N GLN A 333 -8.56 14.27 -1.21
CA GLN A 333 -7.93 12.98 -1.50
C GLN A 333 -7.63 12.78 -3.01
N ASP A 334 -8.05 13.70 -3.89
CA ASP A 334 -7.86 13.58 -5.35
C ASP A 334 -6.40 13.40 -5.75
N TRP A 335 -5.49 14.04 -5.02
CA TRP A 335 -4.06 13.91 -5.26
C TRP A 335 -3.55 12.47 -5.09
N LEU A 336 -4.22 11.66 -4.28
CA LEU A 336 -3.89 10.25 -4.02
C LEU A 336 -4.69 9.34 -4.95
N HIS A 337 -6.02 9.33 -4.81
CA HIS A 337 -6.91 8.42 -5.51
C HIS A 337 -7.08 8.75 -7.00
N GLY A 338 -7.04 10.04 -7.35
CA GLY A 338 -7.19 10.53 -8.71
C GLY A 338 -5.89 10.50 -9.53
N TYR A 339 -4.75 10.20 -8.90
CA TYR A 339 -3.48 10.13 -9.64
C TYR A 339 -3.52 9.02 -10.69
N ASP A 340 -3.31 9.38 -11.95
CA ASP A 340 -3.41 8.48 -13.09
C ASP A 340 -2.10 8.43 -13.87
N CYS A 341 -1.24 7.48 -13.51
CA CYS A 341 0.02 7.26 -14.22
C CYS A 341 -0.16 6.52 -15.56
N LEU A 342 -1.36 6.00 -15.86
CA LEU A 342 -1.64 5.36 -17.15
C LEU A 342 -1.70 6.40 -18.28
N ARG A 343 -2.10 7.64 -17.99
CA ARG A 343 -2.23 8.72 -18.98
C ARG A 343 -0.95 9.51 -19.22
N GLY A 344 0.00 9.44 -18.31
CA GLY A 344 1.22 10.25 -18.34
C GLY A 344 2.25 9.90 -19.43
N PHE A 345 2.02 8.80 -20.14
CA PHE A 345 2.98 8.22 -21.12
C PHE A 345 2.33 7.94 -22.49
N ARG A 346 1.36 8.78 -22.89
CA ARG A 346 0.81 8.74 -24.25
C ARG A 346 1.55 9.69 -25.17
#